data_7ad364eeab003017f75576fd838f67d0
#
_entry.id   7ad364eeab003017f75576fd838f67d0
#
_cell.length_a   1.000
_cell.length_b   1.000
_cell.length_c   1.000
_cell.angle_alpha   90.00
_cell.angle_beta   90.00
_cell.angle_gamma   90.00
#
_symmetry.space_group_name_H-M   'P 1'
#
loop_
_entity.id
_entity.type
_entity.pdbx_description
1 polymer ?
#
loop_
_entity_poly.entity_id
_entity_poly.type
_entity_poly.pdbx_seq_one_letter_code
_entity_poly.pdbx_strand_id
1 'polypeptide(L)'
;MVLLVVLGLFLHGCNGLRMVDLSYDLHSGAITWPFNPRFNMSVMYSGFWKTHIWLENNRLDLAEHTGTHVDAPNHVAAGVGPWNNHQIPIERLGGPGVIIDVKDKAEANNDYRVTIDDLKAWEERNGRIPYGAVVLMNSGWQKYYPDYSAVFKTDNISDDSTYHFPSWHEDAINWLVTNRVVYCVGGDTPSTDYGQSTTFPVHLILSKENIIGIESAAYLERLPESGSTIFVPVLKIRDGSGGPARMFATLPDDDGDETNKAGTLLMSPTLQFVLLLLVRVLYF
;
A
#
# COMPACT_ATOMS: atom_id res chain seq x y z
N MET A 1 -7.73 31.82 32.59
CA MET A 1 -8.14 30.47 33.10
C MET A 1 -8.89 29.65 32.04
N VAL A 2 -9.76 30.21 31.23
CA VAL A 2 -10.49 29.53 30.15
C VAL A 2 -9.57 29.01 29.06
N LEU A 3 -8.50 29.71 28.73
CA LEU A 3 -7.50 29.30 27.70
C LEU A 3 -6.73 28.03 28.06
N LEU A 4 -6.44 27.81 29.34
CA LEU A 4 -5.75 26.62 29.83
C LEU A 4 -6.63 25.35 29.80
N VAL A 5 -7.95 25.50 29.97
CA VAL A 5 -8.90 24.38 29.91
C VAL A 5 -9.14 23.94 28.45
N VAL A 6 -9.17 24.89 27.51
CA VAL A 6 -9.29 24.58 26.07
C VAL A 6 -8.02 23.93 25.55
N LEU A 7 -6.82 24.36 26.01
CA LEU A 7 -5.55 23.70 25.66
C LEU A 7 -5.49 22.26 26.20
N GLY A 8 -6.03 22.02 27.42
CA GLY A 8 -6.09 20.68 28.02
C GLY A 8 -7.00 19.71 27.25
N LEU A 9 -8.08 20.18 26.64
CA LEU A 9 -8.99 19.37 25.84
C LEU A 9 -8.42 19.00 24.46
N PHE A 10 -7.52 19.81 23.92
CA PHE A 10 -6.83 19.50 22.66
C PHE A 10 -5.64 18.54 22.82
N LEU A 11 -5.10 18.38 24.04
CA LEU A 11 -3.99 17.46 24.31
C LEU A 11 -4.43 16.01 24.57
N HIS A 12 -5.74 15.73 24.67
CA HIS A 12 -6.28 14.39 24.97
C HIS A 12 -6.64 13.55 23.73
N GLY A 13 -6.23 13.95 22.54
CA GLY A 13 -6.61 13.28 21.29
C GLY A 13 -5.45 12.89 20.36
N CYS A 14 -4.20 13.04 20.77
CA CYS A 14 -3.07 12.47 20.03
C CYS A 14 -2.76 11.06 20.55
N ASN A 15 -3.68 10.13 20.40
CA ASN A 15 -3.29 8.73 20.34
C ASN A 15 -2.38 8.58 19.13
N GLY A 16 -1.16 8.09 19.34
CA GLY A 16 -0.17 7.96 18.28
C GLY A 16 -0.69 6.96 17.24
N LEU A 17 -0.90 7.39 15.99
CA LEU A 17 -1.20 6.46 14.90
C LEU A 17 0.02 5.56 14.70
N ARG A 18 -0.13 4.26 14.89
CA ARG A 18 0.90 3.29 14.50
C ARG A 18 0.97 3.26 12.97
N MET A 19 2.14 3.55 12.43
CA MET A 19 2.39 3.50 10.98
C MET A 19 3.25 2.29 10.63
N VAL A 20 2.91 1.65 9.52
CA VAL A 20 3.67 0.53 8.94
C VAL A 20 4.09 0.91 7.53
N ASP A 21 5.41 0.89 7.28
CA ASP A 21 5.96 1.07 5.92
C ASP A 21 5.72 -0.21 5.11
N LEU A 22 5.21 -0.05 3.90
CA LEU A 22 4.86 -1.14 2.99
C LEU A 22 5.68 -1.09 1.69
N SER A 23 6.87 -0.50 1.74
CA SER A 23 7.70 -0.26 0.55
C SER A 23 9.10 -0.81 0.72
N TYR A 24 9.66 -1.30 -0.36
CA TYR A 24 11.07 -1.63 -0.46
C TYR A 24 11.92 -0.39 -0.78
N ASP A 25 13.17 -0.39 -0.34
CA ASP A 25 14.15 0.62 -0.73
C ASP A 25 14.46 0.54 -2.23
N LEU A 26 14.61 1.69 -2.87
CA LEU A 26 15.09 1.76 -4.25
C LEU A 26 16.61 1.74 -4.29
N HIS A 27 17.18 0.68 -4.86
CA HIS A 27 18.59 0.47 -5.05
C HIS A 27 18.86 -0.34 -6.33
N SER A 28 20.09 -0.52 -6.73
CA SER A 28 20.47 -1.23 -7.97
C SER A 28 20.01 -2.69 -8.05
N GLY A 29 19.65 -3.30 -6.92
CA GLY A 29 19.06 -4.64 -6.84
C GLY A 29 17.52 -4.62 -6.71
N ALA A 30 16.88 -3.46 -6.65
CA ALA A 30 15.41 -3.40 -6.56
C ALA A 30 14.78 -4.13 -7.76
N ILE A 31 13.75 -4.92 -7.47
CA ILE A 31 13.05 -5.70 -8.50
C ILE A 31 12.34 -4.74 -9.46
N THR A 32 12.52 -4.99 -10.73
CA THR A 32 11.73 -4.44 -11.84
C THR A 32 11.48 -5.61 -12.82
N TRP A 33 10.54 -5.44 -13.75
CA TRP A 33 10.39 -6.47 -14.79
C TRP A 33 11.71 -6.69 -15.50
N PRO A 34 12.16 -7.94 -15.71
CA PRO A 34 13.56 -8.24 -16.07
C PRO A 34 14.08 -7.56 -17.34
N PHE A 35 13.18 -7.19 -18.25
CA PHE A 35 13.55 -6.48 -19.50
C PHE A 35 13.67 -4.96 -19.33
N ASN A 36 13.31 -4.42 -18.18
CA ASN A 36 13.42 -2.99 -17.89
C ASN A 36 14.82 -2.62 -17.38
N PRO A 37 15.29 -1.38 -17.61
CA PRO A 37 16.51 -0.90 -16.98
C PRO A 37 16.37 -0.91 -15.45
N ARG A 38 17.42 -1.33 -14.77
CA ARG A 38 17.48 -1.35 -13.31
C ARG A 38 17.65 0.06 -12.76
N PHE A 39 17.23 0.25 -11.51
CA PHE A 39 17.48 1.49 -10.78
C PHE A 39 18.98 1.80 -10.75
N ASN A 40 19.32 3.04 -11.07
CA ASN A 40 20.66 3.58 -10.93
C ASN A 40 20.60 4.98 -10.30
N MET A 41 21.50 5.22 -9.36
CA MET A 41 21.70 6.52 -8.74
C MET A 41 23.14 6.97 -8.96
N SER A 42 23.33 8.17 -9.47
CA SER A 42 24.65 8.76 -9.65
C SER A 42 24.74 10.11 -8.95
N VAL A 43 25.90 10.36 -8.32
CA VAL A 43 26.16 11.62 -7.63
C VAL A 43 26.38 12.72 -8.67
N MET A 44 25.55 13.75 -8.65
CA MET A 44 25.73 14.97 -9.45
C MET A 44 26.65 15.96 -8.74
N TYR A 45 26.48 16.06 -7.42
CA TYR A 45 27.31 16.89 -6.57
C TYR A 45 27.30 16.33 -5.14
N SER A 46 28.46 16.33 -4.48
CA SER A 46 28.57 16.02 -3.05
C SER A 46 29.78 16.78 -2.50
N GLY A 47 29.57 17.80 -1.64
CA GLY A 47 30.65 18.62 -1.12
C GLY A 47 30.17 19.95 -0.52
N PHE A 48 31.15 20.76 -0.06
CA PHE A 48 30.87 22.09 0.47
C PHE A 48 30.58 23.09 -0.66
N TRP A 49 29.39 23.67 -0.64
CA TRP A 49 29.00 24.79 -1.47
C TRP A 49 29.30 26.10 -0.77
N LYS A 50 30.02 27.02 -1.45
CA LYS A 50 30.37 28.32 -0.87
C LYS A 50 31.00 28.22 0.53
N THR A 51 31.89 27.28 0.75
CA THR A 51 32.74 27.07 1.96
C THR A 51 32.01 26.59 3.24
N HIS A 52 30.68 26.77 3.37
CA HIS A 52 30.03 26.54 4.66
C HIS A 52 28.81 25.61 4.59
N ILE A 53 28.26 25.34 3.40
CA ILE A 53 27.03 24.58 3.22
C ILE A 53 27.38 23.25 2.56
N TRP A 54 27.14 22.15 3.25
CA TRP A 54 27.19 20.83 2.63
C TRP A 54 26.00 20.65 1.72
N LEU A 55 26.23 20.31 0.46
CA LEU A 55 25.23 20.03 -0.55
C LEU A 55 25.46 18.64 -1.13
N GLU A 56 24.41 17.84 -1.19
CA GLU A 56 24.39 16.58 -1.90
C GLU A 56 23.21 16.56 -2.88
N ASN A 57 23.47 16.16 -4.11
CA ASN A 57 22.47 16.09 -5.16
C ASN A 57 22.77 14.89 -6.05
N ASN A 58 21.75 14.07 -6.29
CA ASN A 58 21.86 12.83 -7.04
C ASN A 58 20.90 12.83 -8.23
N ARG A 59 21.29 12.13 -9.27
CA ARG A 59 20.44 11.79 -10.42
C ARG A 59 19.93 10.37 -10.24
N LEU A 60 18.62 10.17 -10.46
CA LEU A 60 17.97 8.86 -10.49
C LEU A 60 17.66 8.50 -11.94
N ASP A 61 17.88 7.22 -12.29
CA ASP A 61 17.53 6.62 -13.56
C ASP A 61 16.88 5.26 -13.26
N LEU A 62 15.61 5.10 -13.64
CA LEU A 62 14.80 3.93 -13.30
C LEU A 62 13.59 3.81 -14.23
N ALA A 63 13.07 2.57 -14.38
CA ALA A 63 11.77 2.35 -14.99
C ALA A 63 10.65 2.74 -14.00
N GLU A 64 9.49 3.18 -14.52
CA GLU A 64 8.32 3.51 -13.69
C GLU A 64 7.89 2.35 -12.78
N HIS A 65 8.02 1.11 -13.29
CA HIS A 65 7.63 -0.14 -12.62
C HIS A 65 8.83 -0.77 -11.91
N THR A 66 9.33 -0.12 -10.85
CA THR A 66 10.51 -0.54 -10.08
C THR A 66 10.23 -0.56 -8.59
N GLY A 67 10.59 -1.68 -7.91
CA GLY A 67 10.37 -1.89 -6.48
C GLY A 67 8.88 -1.91 -6.14
N THR A 68 8.51 -1.40 -4.98
CA THR A 68 7.10 -1.15 -4.65
C THR A 68 6.58 -0.01 -5.52
N HIS A 69 5.60 -0.29 -6.37
CA HIS A 69 5.11 0.68 -7.34
C HIS A 69 3.62 0.57 -7.59
N VAL A 70 3.12 1.56 -8.29
CA VAL A 70 1.74 1.68 -8.78
C VAL A 70 1.74 1.51 -10.28
N ASP A 71 0.78 0.72 -10.77
CA ASP A 71 0.35 0.73 -12.16
C ASP A 71 -0.84 1.66 -12.30
N ALA A 72 -0.69 2.67 -13.15
CA ALA A 72 -1.83 3.48 -13.54
C ALA A 72 -2.75 2.68 -14.48
N PRO A 73 -4.04 2.95 -14.51
CA PRO A 73 -4.99 2.22 -15.36
C PRO A 73 -4.60 2.13 -16.83
N ASN A 74 -3.84 3.09 -17.36
CA ASN A 74 -3.36 3.08 -18.74
C ASN A 74 -2.17 2.15 -19.00
N HIS A 75 -1.58 1.51 -17.97
CA HIS A 75 -0.39 0.68 -18.11
C HIS A 75 -0.60 -0.48 -19.11
N VAL A 76 -1.67 -1.26 -18.92
CA VAL A 76 -2.07 -2.30 -19.87
C VAL A 76 -3.45 -1.97 -20.38
N ALA A 77 -3.52 -1.07 -21.34
CA ALA A 77 -4.78 -0.61 -21.93
C ALA A 77 -4.65 -0.43 -23.43
N ALA A 78 -5.69 -0.84 -24.16
CA ALA A 78 -5.81 -0.54 -25.57
C ALA A 78 -6.73 0.67 -25.76
N GLY A 79 -6.19 1.84 -26.09
CA GLY A 79 -6.98 2.99 -26.52
C GLY A 79 -7.11 4.12 -25.53
N VAL A 80 -8.08 5.02 -25.78
CA VAL A 80 -8.34 6.24 -25.01
C VAL A 80 -9.37 5.91 -23.93
N GLY A 81 -9.11 6.29 -22.68
CA GLY A 81 -10.10 6.19 -21.61
C GLY A 81 -9.54 5.93 -20.22
N PRO A 82 -8.65 4.94 -19.98
CA PRO A 82 -8.03 4.73 -18.69
C PRO A 82 -7.13 5.90 -18.28
N TRP A 83 -7.08 6.17 -16.96
CA TRP A 83 -6.28 7.26 -16.41
C TRP A 83 -4.78 7.00 -16.55
N ASN A 84 -4.05 7.99 -17.05
CA ASN A 84 -2.62 8.07 -16.87
C ASN A 84 -2.28 8.39 -15.40
N ASN A 85 -1.06 8.13 -14.98
CA ASN A 85 -0.60 8.33 -13.61
C ASN A 85 -1.00 9.71 -13.03
N HIS A 86 -0.74 10.81 -13.76
CA HIS A 86 -1.05 12.16 -13.30
C HIS A 86 -2.55 12.48 -13.20
N GLN A 87 -3.41 11.67 -13.82
CA GLN A 87 -4.86 11.84 -13.85
C GLN A 87 -5.56 11.08 -12.71
N ILE A 88 -4.84 10.21 -12.00
CA ILE A 88 -5.41 9.48 -10.85
C ILE A 88 -5.89 10.51 -9.82
N PRO A 89 -7.20 10.50 -9.46
CA PRO A 89 -7.70 11.36 -8.39
C PRO A 89 -7.03 11.03 -7.06
N ILE A 90 -6.66 12.06 -6.29
CA ILE A 90 -5.95 11.89 -5.01
C ILE A 90 -6.74 11.00 -4.03
N GLU A 91 -8.07 11.04 -4.08
CA GLU A 91 -8.98 10.26 -3.25
C GLU A 91 -8.90 8.75 -3.54
N ARG A 92 -8.31 8.37 -4.68
CA ARG A 92 -8.09 6.96 -5.06
C ARG A 92 -6.76 6.41 -4.57
N LEU A 93 -5.86 7.28 -4.08
CA LEU A 93 -4.53 6.89 -3.60
C LEU A 93 -4.53 6.45 -2.12
N GLY A 94 -5.62 5.87 -1.66
CA GLY A 94 -5.74 5.29 -0.33
C GLY A 94 -7.16 4.90 0.01
N GLY A 95 -7.30 4.08 1.05
CA GLY A 95 -8.59 3.59 1.51
C GLY A 95 -8.49 2.52 2.59
N PRO A 96 -9.62 1.96 3.03
CA PRO A 96 -9.63 0.84 3.96
C PRO A 96 -8.77 -0.33 3.45
N GLY A 97 -7.85 -0.80 4.27
CA GLY A 97 -6.98 -1.94 3.95
C GLY A 97 -7.73 -3.26 4.06
N VAL A 98 -7.58 -4.09 3.05
CA VAL A 98 -8.10 -5.46 2.96
C VAL A 98 -6.95 -6.37 2.57
N ILE A 99 -6.51 -7.24 3.48
CA ILE A 99 -5.41 -8.17 3.25
C ILE A 99 -5.96 -9.57 3.05
N ILE A 100 -5.82 -10.09 1.84
CA ILE A 100 -6.19 -11.46 1.49
C ILE A 100 -4.98 -12.35 1.73
N ASP A 101 -4.95 -13.01 2.90
CA ASP A 101 -3.85 -13.90 3.28
C ASP A 101 -3.98 -15.25 2.60
N VAL A 102 -3.02 -15.57 1.74
CA VAL A 102 -2.93 -16.82 0.98
C VAL A 102 -1.55 -17.48 1.13
N LYS A 103 -0.80 -17.15 2.18
CA LYS A 103 0.58 -17.64 2.38
C LYS A 103 0.70 -19.14 2.31
N ASP A 104 -0.16 -19.87 3.03
CA ASP A 104 -0.13 -21.35 3.06
C ASP A 104 -0.41 -21.94 1.67
N LYS A 105 -1.31 -21.33 0.92
CA LYS A 105 -1.66 -21.75 -0.46
C LYS A 105 -0.54 -21.45 -1.45
N ALA A 106 0.07 -20.28 -1.31
CA ALA A 106 1.23 -19.86 -2.10
C ALA A 106 2.48 -20.69 -1.81
N GLU A 107 2.68 -21.12 -0.56
CA GLU A 107 3.77 -22.01 -0.19
C GLU A 107 3.59 -23.42 -0.79
N ALA A 108 2.35 -23.89 -0.85
CA ALA A 108 2.02 -25.18 -1.47
C ALA A 108 2.05 -25.14 -3.01
N ASN A 109 1.82 -23.97 -3.62
CA ASN A 109 1.80 -23.78 -5.07
C ASN A 109 2.29 -22.38 -5.45
N ASN A 110 3.46 -22.27 -6.06
CA ASN A 110 4.03 -21.01 -6.50
C ASN A 110 3.16 -20.26 -7.53
N ASP A 111 2.32 -20.97 -8.29
CA ASP A 111 1.38 -20.40 -9.25
C ASP A 111 -0.04 -20.25 -8.66
N TYR A 112 -0.16 -20.16 -7.33
CA TYR A 112 -1.45 -19.97 -6.73
C TYR A 112 -2.07 -18.65 -7.20
N ARG A 113 -3.32 -18.70 -7.62
CA ARG A 113 -4.09 -17.52 -7.99
C ARG A 113 -5.26 -17.34 -7.04
N VAL A 114 -5.36 -16.14 -6.42
CA VAL A 114 -6.47 -15.80 -5.52
C VAL A 114 -7.81 -16.02 -6.21
N THR A 115 -8.70 -16.74 -5.56
CA THR A 115 -10.00 -17.16 -6.08
C THR A 115 -11.16 -16.34 -5.51
N ILE A 116 -12.36 -16.51 -6.07
CA ILE A 116 -13.60 -15.95 -5.51
C ILE A 116 -13.85 -16.47 -4.09
N ASP A 117 -13.48 -17.73 -3.83
CA ASP A 117 -13.68 -18.35 -2.51
C ASP A 117 -12.78 -17.72 -1.45
N ASP A 118 -11.56 -17.28 -1.81
CA ASP A 118 -10.68 -16.52 -0.90
C ASP A 118 -11.33 -15.20 -0.48
N LEU A 119 -11.88 -14.47 -1.46
CA LEU A 119 -12.58 -13.21 -1.21
C LEU A 119 -13.81 -13.40 -0.32
N LYS A 120 -14.61 -14.44 -0.59
CA LYS A 120 -15.79 -14.77 0.22
C LYS A 120 -15.41 -15.20 1.62
N ALA A 121 -14.39 -16.05 1.76
CA ALA A 121 -13.89 -16.49 3.06
C ALA A 121 -13.34 -15.31 3.89
N TRP A 122 -12.71 -14.33 3.23
CA TRP A 122 -12.32 -13.09 3.90
C TRP A 122 -13.55 -12.31 4.39
N GLU A 123 -14.59 -12.18 3.55
CA GLU A 123 -15.83 -11.47 3.93
C GLU A 123 -16.62 -12.19 5.06
N GLU A 124 -16.59 -13.50 5.10
CA GLU A 124 -17.20 -14.27 6.20
C GLU A 124 -16.55 -13.95 7.56
N ARG A 125 -15.24 -13.69 7.58
CA ARG A 125 -14.51 -13.36 8.81
C ARG A 125 -14.56 -11.88 9.18
N ASN A 126 -14.52 -11.00 8.17
CA ASN A 126 -14.27 -9.57 8.37
C ASN A 126 -15.45 -8.66 7.99
N GLY A 127 -16.53 -9.25 7.45
CA GLY A 127 -17.63 -8.50 6.87
C GLY A 127 -17.35 -8.06 5.43
N ARG A 128 -18.30 -7.38 4.83
CA ARG A 128 -18.24 -6.95 3.42
C ARG A 128 -17.02 -6.07 3.14
N ILE A 129 -16.28 -6.33 2.07
CA ILE A 129 -15.19 -5.47 1.59
C ILE A 129 -15.68 -4.01 1.50
N PRO A 130 -15.03 -3.07 2.21
CA PRO A 130 -15.49 -1.68 2.30
C PRO A 130 -15.44 -0.94 0.96
N TYR A 131 -16.26 0.09 0.83
CA TYR A 131 -16.19 1.02 -0.30
C TYR A 131 -14.83 1.71 -0.36
N GLY A 132 -14.23 1.73 -1.54
CA GLY A 132 -12.95 2.39 -1.77
C GLY A 132 -11.73 1.64 -1.20
N ALA A 133 -11.87 0.34 -0.92
CA ALA A 133 -10.79 -0.46 -0.34
C ALA A 133 -9.54 -0.53 -1.23
N VAL A 134 -8.40 -0.66 -0.56
CA VAL A 134 -7.13 -1.13 -1.10
C VAL A 134 -7.00 -2.61 -0.76
N VAL A 135 -7.16 -3.48 -1.77
CA VAL A 135 -7.22 -4.94 -1.61
C VAL A 135 -5.89 -5.55 -2.03
N LEU A 136 -5.16 -6.12 -1.08
CA LEU A 136 -3.83 -6.66 -1.31
C LEU A 136 -3.76 -8.16 -0.97
N MET A 137 -3.21 -8.93 -1.89
CA MET A 137 -2.82 -10.31 -1.66
C MET A 137 -1.53 -10.35 -0.83
N ASN A 138 -1.55 -11.07 0.29
CA ASN A 138 -0.38 -11.43 1.07
C ASN A 138 -0.05 -12.90 0.81
N SER A 139 0.92 -13.15 -0.07
CA SER A 139 1.40 -14.48 -0.42
C SER A 139 2.65 -14.90 0.36
N GLY A 140 3.22 -13.98 1.16
CA GLY A 140 4.50 -14.18 1.85
C GLY A 140 5.70 -14.17 0.89
N TRP A 141 5.53 -13.60 -0.31
CA TRP A 141 6.54 -13.60 -1.36
C TRP A 141 7.72 -12.67 -1.06
N GLN A 142 7.54 -11.70 -0.21
CA GLN A 142 8.57 -10.77 0.26
C GLN A 142 9.85 -11.44 0.77
N LYS A 143 9.77 -12.70 1.25
CA LYS A 143 10.93 -13.48 1.72
C LYS A 143 11.98 -13.73 0.61
N TYR A 144 11.60 -13.55 -0.64
CA TYR A 144 12.47 -13.73 -1.80
C TYR A 144 13.07 -12.42 -2.31
N TYR A 145 12.53 -11.26 -1.89
CA TYR A 145 13.04 -9.95 -2.33
C TYR A 145 14.40 -9.63 -1.69
N PRO A 146 15.40 -9.09 -2.43
CA PRO A 146 15.41 -8.70 -3.84
C PRO A 146 16.10 -9.67 -4.80
N ASP A 147 16.05 -10.98 -4.54
CA ASP A 147 16.66 -11.98 -5.42
C ASP A 147 15.77 -12.26 -6.64
N TYR A 148 16.23 -11.87 -7.84
CA TYR A 148 15.46 -12.04 -9.07
C TYR A 148 15.07 -13.48 -9.35
N SER A 149 16.03 -14.43 -9.26
CA SER A 149 15.75 -15.84 -9.52
C SER A 149 14.76 -16.42 -8.51
N ALA A 150 14.87 -15.99 -7.26
CA ALA A 150 13.96 -16.43 -6.21
C ALA A 150 12.55 -15.77 -6.33
N VAL A 151 12.48 -14.49 -6.69
CA VAL A 151 11.20 -13.76 -6.87
C VAL A 151 10.42 -14.28 -8.06
N PHE A 152 11.09 -14.52 -9.19
CA PHE A 152 10.46 -15.03 -10.41
C PHE A 152 10.44 -16.57 -10.48
N LYS A 153 11.06 -17.26 -9.49
CA LYS A 153 11.16 -18.73 -9.43
C LYS A 153 11.64 -19.36 -10.75
N THR A 154 12.67 -18.77 -11.33
CA THR A 154 13.23 -19.20 -12.61
C THR A 154 14.75 -19.24 -12.59
N ASP A 155 15.32 -20.17 -13.31
CA ASP A 155 16.76 -20.23 -13.62
C ASP A 155 17.11 -19.43 -14.89
N ASN A 156 16.10 -18.98 -15.64
CA ASN A 156 16.26 -18.20 -16.87
C ASN A 156 15.46 -16.90 -16.83
N ILE A 157 16.03 -15.87 -16.22
CA ILE A 157 15.38 -14.55 -16.04
C ILE A 157 15.11 -13.83 -17.38
N SER A 158 15.64 -14.32 -18.50
CA SER A 158 15.42 -13.76 -19.83
C SER A 158 14.23 -14.38 -20.56
N ASP A 159 13.52 -15.32 -19.93
CA ASP A 159 12.39 -16.05 -20.50
C ASP A 159 11.19 -16.00 -19.55
N ASP A 160 10.26 -15.09 -19.81
CA ASP A 160 9.08 -14.86 -18.98
C ASP A 160 8.09 -16.05 -18.99
N SER A 161 8.18 -16.93 -19.98
CA SER A 161 7.40 -18.17 -19.99
C SER A 161 7.76 -19.13 -18.85
N THR A 162 8.89 -18.88 -18.18
CA THR A 162 9.40 -19.68 -17.04
C THR A 162 9.12 -19.05 -15.67
N TYR A 163 8.41 -17.91 -15.60
CA TYR A 163 8.18 -17.22 -14.34
C TYR A 163 7.03 -17.86 -13.56
N HIS A 164 7.25 -18.04 -12.26
CA HIS A 164 6.28 -18.63 -11.34
C HIS A 164 6.20 -17.80 -10.08
N PHE A 165 5.03 -17.22 -9.81
CA PHE A 165 4.70 -16.49 -8.57
C PHE A 165 3.19 -16.40 -8.38
N PRO A 166 2.72 -16.26 -7.11
CA PRO A 166 1.30 -16.09 -6.82
C PRO A 166 0.72 -14.82 -7.45
N SER A 167 -0.55 -14.86 -7.79
CA SER A 167 -1.23 -13.75 -8.48
C SER A 167 -2.73 -13.76 -8.22
N TRP A 168 -3.46 -12.97 -8.98
CA TRP A 168 -4.92 -12.96 -8.96
C TRP A 168 -5.50 -13.79 -10.10
N HIS A 169 -6.60 -14.51 -9.83
CA HIS A 169 -7.39 -15.13 -10.90
C HIS A 169 -8.33 -14.08 -11.49
N GLU A 170 -8.45 -14.05 -12.80
CA GLU A 170 -9.31 -13.11 -13.52
C GLU A 170 -10.77 -13.18 -13.07
N ASP A 171 -11.28 -14.36 -12.71
CA ASP A 171 -12.63 -14.52 -12.19
C ASP A 171 -12.81 -13.85 -10.82
N ALA A 172 -11.79 -13.91 -9.95
CA ALA A 172 -11.82 -13.22 -8.66
C ALA A 172 -11.87 -11.71 -8.84
N ILE A 173 -11.09 -11.18 -9.78
CA ILE A 173 -11.11 -9.74 -10.08
C ILE A 173 -12.43 -9.33 -10.74
N ASN A 174 -12.96 -10.11 -11.69
CA ASN A 174 -14.29 -9.86 -12.26
C ASN A 174 -15.39 -9.85 -11.18
N TRP A 175 -15.35 -10.81 -10.26
CA TRP A 175 -16.29 -10.83 -9.14
C TRP A 175 -16.14 -9.59 -8.26
N LEU A 176 -14.90 -9.21 -7.94
CA LEU A 176 -14.59 -8.08 -7.08
C LEU A 176 -15.12 -6.77 -7.67
N VAL A 177 -14.78 -6.46 -8.92
CA VAL A 177 -15.20 -5.21 -9.59
C VAL A 177 -16.69 -5.14 -9.87
N THR A 178 -17.34 -6.31 -10.05
CA THR A 178 -18.80 -6.37 -10.26
C THR A 178 -19.58 -6.17 -8.96
N ASN A 179 -19.06 -6.65 -7.83
CA ASN A 179 -19.81 -6.71 -6.57
C ASN A 179 -19.34 -5.68 -5.52
N ARG A 180 -18.18 -5.07 -5.73
CA ARG A 180 -17.55 -4.14 -4.78
C ARG A 180 -17.04 -2.90 -5.51
N VAL A 181 -16.85 -1.82 -4.77
CA VAL A 181 -16.14 -0.63 -5.26
C VAL A 181 -14.80 -0.58 -4.55
N VAL A 182 -13.73 -0.87 -5.27
CA VAL A 182 -12.35 -0.85 -4.77
C VAL A 182 -11.54 0.19 -5.53
N TYR A 183 -10.52 0.74 -4.91
CA TYR A 183 -9.66 1.76 -5.51
C TYR A 183 -8.34 1.18 -6.02
N CYS A 184 -7.79 0.21 -5.29
CA CYS A 184 -6.55 -0.44 -5.65
C CYS A 184 -6.66 -1.94 -5.45
N VAL A 185 -5.98 -2.70 -6.31
CA VAL A 185 -5.80 -4.15 -6.19
C VAL A 185 -4.34 -4.49 -6.45
N GLY A 186 -3.76 -5.38 -5.66
CA GLY A 186 -2.38 -5.77 -5.88
C GLY A 186 -1.87 -6.80 -4.89
N GLY A 187 -0.55 -6.79 -4.62
CA GLY A 187 0.05 -7.74 -3.69
C GLY A 187 1.56 -7.59 -3.54
N ASP A 188 2.16 -8.59 -2.89
CA ASP A 188 3.59 -8.67 -2.59
C ASP A 188 4.42 -9.36 -3.70
N THR A 189 3.82 -9.59 -4.87
CA THR A 189 4.43 -10.22 -6.05
C THR A 189 4.76 -9.20 -7.15
N PRO A 190 5.63 -9.55 -8.12
CA PRO A 190 6.07 -8.64 -9.18
C PRO A 190 5.02 -8.38 -10.28
N SER A 191 3.87 -9.06 -10.25
CA SER A 191 2.74 -8.79 -11.14
C SER A 191 1.42 -9.20 -10.49
N THR A 192 0.34 -8.51 -10.86
CA THR A 192 -1.04 -8.90 -10.53
C THR A 192 -1.53 -10.07 -11.38
N ASP A 193 -1.02 -10.26 -12.60
CA ASP A 193 -1.23 -11.44 -13.43
C ASP A 193 -0.22 -12.55 -13.10
N TYR A 194 -0.51 -13.79 -13.51
CA TYR A 194 0.41 -14.92 -13.32
C TYR A 194 1.66 -14.81 -14.22
N GLY A 195 2.77 -15.40 -13.78
CA GLY A 195 4.10 -15.18 -14.35
C GLY A 195 4.22 -15.42 -15.84
N GLN A 196 3.55 -16.44 -16.38
CA GLN A 196 3.56 -16.82 -17.79
C GLN A 196 2.45 -16.15 -18.62
N SER A 197 1.78 -15.14 -18.06
CA SER A 197 0.67 -14.47 -18.76
C SER A 197 1.15 -13.73 -20.00
N THR A 198 0.54 -14.03 -21.14
CA THR A 198 0.77 -13.32 -22.41
C THR A 198 -0.41 -12.41 -22.77
N THR A 199 -1.48 -12.42 -21.99
CA THR A 199 -2.74 -11.71 -22.26
C THR A 199 -3.14 -10.70 -21.20
N PHE A 200 -2.47 -10.70 -20.04
CA PHE A 200 -2.66 -9.76 -18.93
C PHE A 200 -4.12 -9.53 -18.53
N PRO A 201 -4.92 -10.60 -18.31
CA PRO A 201 -6.37 -10.47 -18.11
C PRO A 201 -6.71 -9.64 -16.85
N VAL A 202 -5.94 -9.76 -15.76
CA VAL A 202 -6.17 -8.99 -14.53
C VAL A 202 -5.92 -7.51 -14.78
N HIS A 203 -4.76 -7.15 -15.36
CA HIS A 203 -4.47 -5.76 -15.70
C HIS A 203 -5.55 -5.15 -16.61
N LEU A 204 -6.01 -5.88 -17.63
CA LEU A 204 -7.06 -5.39 -18.54
C LEU A 204 -8.39 -5.11 -17.83
N ILE A 205 -8.77 -5.95 -16.85
CA ILE A 205 -9.98 -5.71 -16.06
C ILE A 205 -9.80 -4.47 -15.19
N LEU A 206 -8.68 -4.36 -14.47
CA LEU A 206 -8.36 -3.21 -13.61
C LEU A 206 -8.33 -1.91 -14.41
N SER A 207 -7.65 -1.93 -15.57
CA SER A 207 -7.57 -0.80 -16.49
C SER A 207 -8.94 -0.29 -16.91
N LYS A 208 -9.81 -1.20 -17.36
CA LYS A 208 -11.16 -0.85 -17.82
C LYS A 208 -12.01 -0.16 -16.75
N GLU A 209 -11.84 -0.55 -15.50
CA GLU A 209 -12.57 0.00 -14.35
C GLU A 209 -11.87 1.18 -13.67
N ASN A 210 -10.74 1.65 -14.22
CA ASN A 210 -9.89 2.68 -13.62
C ASN A 210 -9.47 2.34 -12.17
N ILE A 211 -9.13 1.07 -11.92
CA ILE A 211 -8.60 0.58 -10.66
C ILE A 211 -7.06 0.55 -10.75
N ILE A 212 -6.42 1.01 -9.70
CA ILE A 212 -4.97 1.12 -9.59
C ILE A 212 -4.38 -0.26 -9.28
N GLY A 213 -3.37 -0.69 -10.05
CA GLY A 213 -2.54 -1.84 -9.74
C GLY A 213 -1.48 -1.52 -8.69
N ILE A 214 -1.15 -2.48 -7.84
CA ILE A 214 -0.05 -2.37 -6.87
C ILE A 214 0.79 -3.63 -6.95
N GLU A 215 2.09 -3.46 -7.16
CA GLU A 215 3.02 -4.57 -7.28
C GLU A 215 4.19 -4.43 -6.30
N SER A 216 4.72 -5.57 -5.87
CA SER A 216 5.82 -5.64 -4.92
C SER A 216 5.56 -4.84 -3.62
N ALA A 217 4.35 -4.91 -3.06
CA ALA A 217 4.08 -4.36 -1.74
C ALA A 217 4.89 -5.12 -0.68
N ALA A 218 5.50 -4.40 0.25
CA ALA A 218 6.36 -4.98 1.28
C ALA A 218 5.62 -5.17 2.62
N TYR A 219 6.07 -6.12 3.41
CA TYR A 219 5.70 -6.29 4.83
C TYR A 219 4.20 -6.40 5.12
N LEU A 220 3.42 -6.97 4.20
CA LEU A 220 1.97 -7.13 4.36
C LEU A 220 1.59 -8.00 5.57
N GLU A 221 2.49 -8.89 6.03
CA GLU A 221 2.31 -9.71 7.24
C GLU A 221 2.25 -8.88 8.54
N ARG A 222 2.65 -7.59 8.48
CA ARG A 222 2.56 -6.67 9.63
C ARG A 222 1.18 -6.04 9.79
N LEU A 223 0.30 -6.26 8.80
CA LEU A 223 -1.06 -5.73 8.81
C LEU A 223 -2.06 -6.80 9.24
N PRO A 224 -3.11 -6.42 9.98
CA PRO A 224 -4.28 -7.27 10.16
C PRO A 224 -5.04 -7.44 8.83
N GLU A 225 -5.86 -8.46 8.71
CA GLU A 225 -6.72 -8.68 7.53
C GLU A 225 -7.62 -7.47 7.24
N SER A 226 -8.05 -6.75 8.28
CA SER A 226 -8.92 -5.56 8.19
C SER A 226 -8.60 -4.55 9.29
N GLY A 227 -9.16 -3.33 9.19
CA GLY A 227 -9.02 -2.29 10.22
C GLY A 227 -7.84 -1.34 10.00
N SER A 228 -6.96 -1.57 9.02
CA SER A 228 -5.96 -0.60 8.60
C SER A 228 -6.53 0.40 7.59
N THR A 229 -5.87 1.56 7.46
CA THR A 229 -6.03 2.45 6.30
C THR A 229 -4.71 2.45 5.55
N ILE A 230 -4.74 2.09 4.27
CA ILE A 230 -3.56 2.03 3.41
C ILE A 230 -3.51 3.27 2.51
N PHE A 231 -2.33 3.88 2.44
CA PHE A 231 -2.02 5.00 1.55
C PHE A 231 -1.01 4.54 0.50
N VAL A 232 -1.21 5.01 -0.74
CA VAL A 232 -0.45 4.61 -1.93
C VAL A 232 0.11 5.85 -2.64
N PRO A 233 0.89 6.72 -1.97
CA PRO A 233 1.47 7.90 -2.60
C PRO A 233 2.46 7.48 -3.70
N VAL A 234 2.18 7.91 -4.92
CA VAL A 234 2.98 7.63 -6.12
C VAL A 234 3.54 8.93 -6.70
N LEU A 235 4.67 8.87 -7.37
CA LEU A 235 5.20 10.00 -8.13
C LEU A 235 4.19 10.42 -9.21
N LYS A 236 3.82 11.71 -9.24
CA LYS A 236 2.86 12.25 -10.21
C LYS A 236 3.53 12.53 -11.55
N ILE A 237 3.70 11.51 -12.36
CA ILE A 237 4.37 11.58 -13.66
C ILE A 237 3.34 11.89 -14.73
N ARG A 238 3.55 13.01 -15.47
CA ARG A 238 2.66 13.39 -16.58
C ARG A 238 2.74 12.33 -17.68
N ASP A 239 1.57 11.84 -18.11
CA ASP A 239 1.39 10.80 -19.14
C ASP A 239 2.08 9.47 -18.81
N GLY A 240 2.53 9.28 -17.56
CA GLY A 240 3.15 8.06 -17.08
C GLY A 240 2.17 6.90 -16.99
N SER A 241 2.71 5.68 -17.10
CA SER A 241 1.96 4.43 -16.96
C SER A 241 1.97 3.87 -15.54
N GLY A 242 2.77 4.46 -14.65
CA GLY A 242 2.93 4.04 -13.27
C GLY A 242 3.96 4.89 -12.54
N GLY A 243 4.47 4.39 -11.43
CA GLY A 243 5.56 5.02 -10.71
C GLY A 243 5.88 4.38 -9.37
N PRO A 244 7.13 4.49 -8.90
CA PRO A 244 7.48 4.06 -7.56
C PRO A 244 6.64 4.75 -6.51
N ALA A 245 6.25 3.98 -5.49
CA ALA A 245 5.38 4.45 -4.42
C ALA A 245 6.03 4.24 -3.04
N ARG A 246 5.88 5.20 -2.14
CA ARG A 246 6.17 5.01 -0.72
C ARG A 246 4.87 4.65 0.00
N MET A 247 4.43 3.41 -0.16
CA MET A 247 3.23 2.91 0.48
C MET A 247 3.39 2.82 1.99
N PHE A 248 2.33 3.10 2.73
CA PHE A 248 2.27 2.89 4.17
C PHE A 248 0.83 2.66 4.63
N ALA A 249 0.70 2.04 5.80
CA ALA A 249 -0.60 1.90 6.46
C ALA A 249 -0.61 2.62 7.79
N THR A 250 -1.79 3.08 8.21
CA THR A 250 -2.09 3.48 9.58
C THR A 250 -2.96 2.43 10.23
N LEU A 251 -2.68 2.14 11.49
CA LEU A 251 -3.44 1.22 12.31
C LEU A 251 -4.03 1.98 13.50
N PRO A 252 -5.23 1.62 13.98
CA PRO A 252 -5.69 2.07 15.29
C PRO A 252 -4.64 1.69 16.35
N ASP A 253 -4.49 2.51 17.37
CA ASP A 253 -3.68 2.14 18.52
C ASP A 253 -4.25 0.85 19.14
N ASP A 254 -3.36 -0.09 19.42
CA ASP A 254 -3.70 -1.24 20.24
C ASP A 254 -3.93 -0.75 21.68
N ASP A 255 -5.20 -0.66 22.10
CA ASP A 255 -5.57 -0.29 23.48
C ASP A 255 -5.00 -1.27 24.54
N GLY A 256 -4.21 -2.25 24.09
CA GLY A 256 -3.60 -3.32 24.89
C GLY A 256 -2.19 -3.01 25.43
N ASP A 257 -1.49 -1.99 24.97
CA ASP A 257 -0.18 -1.61 25.53
C ASP A 257 -0.36 -0.74 26.76
N GLU A 258 -0.35 -1.39 27.94
CA GLU A 258 -0.46 -0.72 29.26
C GLU A 258 0.65 0.32 29.50
N THR A 259 1.72 0.37 28.71
CA THR A 259 2.80 1.32 28.87
C THR A 259 2.44 2.74 28.42
N ASN A 260 1.40 2.89 27.58
CA ASN A 260 0.88 4.18 27.14
C ASN A 260 -0.26 4.74 28.01
N LYS A 261 -0.71 4.02 29.03
CA LYS A 261 -1.75 4.50 29.98
C LYS A 261 -1.27 5.62 30.92
N ALA A 262 -0.03 6.06 30.85
CA ALA A 262 0.51 7.14 31.70
C ALA A 262 -0.09 8.54 31.39
N GLY A 263 -1.00 8.68 30.42
CA GLY A 263 -1.63 9.95 30.04
C GLY A 263 -3.13 10.06 30.30
N THR A 264 -3.81 8.96 30.62
CA THR A 264 -5.26 9.04 30.92
C THR A 264 -5.48 9.45 32.38
N LEU A 265 -5.45 10.76 32.64
CA LEU A 265 -5.92 11.29 33.90
C LEU A 265 -7.44 11.03 33.97
N LEU A 266 -7.80 9.92 34.63
CA LEU A 266 -9.21 9.71 35.02
C LEU A 266 -9.62 10.88 35.88
N MET A 267 -10.33 11.83 35.31
CA MET A 267 -10.95 12.90 36.09
C MET A 267 -11.87 12.24 37.11
N SER A 268 -11.55 12.43 38.38
CA SER A 268 -12.43 11.96 39.45
C SER A 268 -13.83 12.52 39.24
N PRO A 269 -14.88 11.76 39.60
CA PRO A 269 -16.27 12.27 39.50
C PRO A 269 -16.47 13.63 40.14
N THR A 270 -15.69 13.94 41.17
CA THR A 270 -15.67 15.25 41.85
C THR A 270 -15.18 16.38 40.95
N LEU A 271 -14.17 16.13 40.10
CA LEU A 271 -13.63 17.14 39.19
C LEU A 271 -14.57 17.41 38.02
N GLN A 272 -15.28 16.37 37.52
CA GLN A 272 -16.36 16.52 36.54
C GLN A 272 -17.51 17.33 37.08
N PHE A 273 -17.89 17.16 38.34
CA PHE A 273 -18.98 17.93 38.98
C PHE A 273 -18.60 19.39 39.18
N VAL A 274 -17.35 19.70 39.55
CA VAL A 274 -16.85 21.07 39.69
C VAL A 274 -16.79 21.78 38.33
N LEU A 275 -16.41 21.06 37.25
CA LEU A 275 -16.38 21.64 35.90
C LEU A 275 -17.79 21.97 35.40
N LEU A 276 -18.78 21.10 35.67
CA LEU A 276 -20.20 21.36 35.35
C LEU A 276 -20.81 22.53 36.12
N LEU A 277 -20.40 22.72 37.38
CA LEU A 277 -20.81 23.86 38.20
C LEU A 277 -20.18 25.16 37.70
N LEU A 278 -18.92 25.17 37.29
CA LEU A 278 -18.23 26.34 36.73
C LEU A 278 -18.82 26.80 35.40
N VAL A 279 -19.22 25.87 34.54
CA VAL A 279 -19.89 26.18 33.27
C VAL A 279 -21.28 26.82 33.52
N ARG A 280 -22.01 26.36 34.54
CA ARG A 280 -23.30 26.96 34.90
C ARG A 280 -23.20 28.38 35.51
N VAL A 281 -22.10 28.71 36.16
CA VAL A 281 -21.88 30.04 36.77
C VAL A 281 -21.41 31.07 35.72
N LEU A 282 -20.89 30.64 34.58
CA LEU A 282 -20.39 31.53 33.52
C LEU A 282 -21.42 31.83 32.42
N TYR A 283 -22.58 31.17 32.42
CA TYR A 283 -23.68 31.38 31.46
C TYR A 283 -24.98 31.87 32.05
N PHE A 284 -24.96 32.40 33.28
CA PHE A 284 -26.07 33.18 33.88
C PHE A 284 -25.57 34.47 34.49
#